data_4374f08b4450bdca5f31abd9735ea829
#
_entry.id   4374f08b4450bdca5f31abd9735ea829
#
_cell.length_a   1.000
_cell.length_b   1.000
_cell.length_c   1.000
_cell.angle_alpha   90.00
_cell.angle_beta   90.00
_cell.angle_gamma   90.00
#
_symmetry.space_group_name_H-M   'P 1'
#
loop_
_entity.id
_entity.type
_entity.pdbx_description
1 polymer ?
#
loop_
_entity_poly.entity_id
_entity_poly.type
_entity_poly.pdbx_seq_one_letter_code
_entity_poly.pdbx_strand_id
1 'polypeptide(L)'
;MKYYAVKVGNNPGLFDNWAECQESIKGFSGAVYKSFNSKEEAEAFLSDRDIWGEQIAADIEQGYLVAFCDGSFDKELNRYSYGVIIIGGDHTGTPLCGYGSNPKYIVSNNIIGEIFGVINALDWAVSNGYEKIKIYHDYEGLSKWLSGEWNAGTDASKMYASLYHTKFEGVIDVVFEKVKGHSNNPYNDKADALAKSALVDRTRMATQGDHWFVLPYFKESDFKALTELVSEAIPGVSIDKKEYGTKFVYR
;
A
#
# COMPACT_ATOMS: atom_id res chain seq x y z
N MET A 1 9.30 -5.52 -22.61
CA MET A 1 9.99 -6.82 -22.73
C MET A 1 9.96 -7.45 -21.33
N LYS A 2 9.80 -8.78 -21.21
CA LYS A 2 9.91 -9.46 -19.90
C LYS A 2 11.28 -10.09 -19.77
N TYR A 3 11.84 -10.06 -18.58
CA TYR A 3 13.07 -10.74 -18.19
C TYR A 3 12.73 -11.85 -17.19
N TYR A 4 13.41 -12.97 -17.28
CA TYR A 4 13.22 -14.12 -16.41
C TYR A 4 14.55 -14.42 -15.72
N ALA A 5 14.56 -14.36 -14.40
CA ALA A 5 15.74 -14.66 -13.61
C ALA A 5 15.57 -16.00 -12.90
N VAL A 6 16.51 -16.89 -13.09
CA VAL A 6 16.60 -18.19 -12.40
C VAL A 6 17.76 -18.12 -11.42
N LYS A 7 17.44 -18.08 -10.12
CA LYS A 7 18.43 -18.05 -9.05
C LYS A 7 18.92 -19.44 -8.68
N VAL A 8 17.98 -20.40 -8.71
CA VAL A 8 18.25 -21.83 -8.44
C VAL A 8 17.56 -22.66 -9.51
N GLY A 9 18.31 -23.47 -10.23
CA GLY A 9 17.82 -24.29 -11.35
C GLY A 9 18.97 -25.06 -12.00
N ASN A 10 18.70 -25.73 -13.11
CA ASN A 10 19.74 -26.45 -13.88
C ASN A 10 20.79 -25.49 -14.46
N ASN A 11 20.35 -24.31 -14.93
CA ASN A 11 21.20 -23.23 -15.44
C ASN A 11 20.76 -21.90 -14.86
N PRO A 12 21.25 -21.49 -13.66
CA PRO A 12 20.94 -20.18 -13.09
C PRO A 12 21.40 -19.04 -14.01
N GLY A 13 20.60 -17.98 -14.10
CA GLY A 13 20.94 -16.85 -14.95
C GLY A 13 19.74 -15.98 -15.34
N LEU A 14 20.00 -15.01 -16.21
CA LEU A 14 19.03 -14.09 -16.75
C LEU A 14 18.65 -14.50 -18.18
N PHE A 15 17.37 -14.58 -18.46
CA PHE A 15 16.81 -14.96 -19.76
C PHE A 15 15.83 -13.87 -20.24
N ASP A 16 15.77 -13.64 -21.52
CA ASP A 16 14.85 -12.68 -22.15
C ASP A 16 13.59 -13.33 -22.74
N ASN A 17 13.53 -14.66 -22.70
CA ASN A 17 12.35 -15.43 -23.14
C ASN A 17 12.01 -16.55 -22.14
N TRP A 18 10.73 -16.92 -22.14
CA TRP A 18 10.20 -17.94 -21.23
C TRP A 18 10.69 -19.35 -21.57
N ALA A 19 10.92 -19.66 -22.83
CA ALA A 19 11.30 -21.01 -23.23
C ALA A 19 12.68 -21.42 -22.66
N GLU A 20 13.66 -20.53 -22.69
CA GLU A 20 14.98 -20.76 -22.10
C GLU A 20 14.90 -20.83 -20.56
N CYS A 21 14.12 -19.94 -19.93
CA CYS A 21 13.87 -20.01 -18.50
C CYS A 21 13.23 -21.35 -18.11
N GLN A 22 12.24 -21.81 -18.87
CA GLN A 22 11.56 -23.07 -18.63
C GLN A 22 12.50 -24.28 -18.73
N GLU A 23 13.39 -24.31 -19.72
CA GLU A 23 14.40 -25.36 -19.81
C GLU A 23 15.38 -25.34 -18.63
N SER A 24 15.71 -24.13 -18.11
CA SER A 24 16.59 -23.99 -16.94
C SER A 24 15.98 -24.54 -15.65
N ILE A 25 14.65 -24.56 -15.53
CA ILE A 25 13.97 -25.03 -14.30
C ILE A 25 13.33 -26.42 -14.44
N LYS A 26 13.28 -26.97 -15.67
CA LYS A 26 12.61 -28.23 -15.97
C LYS A 26 13.20 -29.40 -15.19
N GLY A 27 12.35 -30.07 -14.43
CA GLY A 27 12.74 -31.24 -13.63
C GLY A 27 13.62 -30.91 -12.42
N PHE A 28 13.89 -29.65 -12.14
CA PHE A 28 14.67 -29.22 -10.97
C PHE A 28 13.76 -28.99 -9.77
N SER A 29 13.89 -29.84 -8.73
CA SER A 29 13.12 -29.68 -7.48
C SER A 29 13.67 -28.52 -6.68
N GLY A 30 12.78 -27.58 -6.26
CA GLY A 30 13.18 -26.40 -5.52
C GLY A 30 13.75 -25.27 -6.36
N ALA A 31 13.42 -25.22 -7.65
CA ALA A 31 13.79 -24.11 -8.51
C ALA A 31 13.28 -22.78 -7.96
N VAL A 32 14.15 -21.76 -7.93
CA VAL A 32 13.83 -20.40 -7.52
C VAL A 32 14.01 -19.50 -8.74
N TYR A 33 12.90 -19.00 -9.25
CA TYR A 33 12.88 -18.14 -10.43
C TYR A 33 11.74 -17.13 -10.36
N LYS A 34 11.89 -16.01 -11.08
CA LYS A 34 10.89 -14.93 -11.12
C LYS A 34 10.96 -14.18 -12.44
N SER A 35 9.82 -13.56 -12.86
CA SER A 35 9.78 -12.70 -14.05
C SER A 35 9.73 -11.22 -13.63
N PHE A 36 10.44 -10.39 -14.40
CA PHE A 36 10.58 -8.95 -14.15
C PHE A 36 10.26 -8.17 -15.42
N ASN A 37 9.94 -6.87 -15.23
CA ASN A 37 9.67 -5.97 -16.34
C ASN A 37 10.91 -5.14 -16.72
N SER A 38 11.90 -5.04 -15.85
CA SER A 38 13.19 -4.43 -16.10
C SER A 38 14.33 -5.44 -15.93
N LYS A 39 15.42 -5.21 -16.64
CA LYS A 39 16.63 -6.00 -16.52
C LYS A 39 17.29 -5.79 -15.16
N GLU A 40 17.28 -4.55 -14.67
CA GLU A 40 17.86 -4.18 -13.39
C GLU A 40 17.20 -4.93 -12.21
N GLU A 41 15.87 -5.00 -12.18
CA GLU A 41 15.15 -5.78 -11.17
C GLU A 41 15.52 -7.27 -11.23
N ALA A 42 15.67 -7.82 -12.42
CA ALA A 42 16.04 -9.22 -12.60
C ALA A 42 17.49 -9.50 -12.14
N GLU A 43 18.42 -8.61 -12.45
CA GLU A 43 19.81 -8.67 -11.99
C GLU A 43 19.92 -8.49 -10.47
N ALA A 44 19.13 -7.59 -9.90
CA ALA A 44 19.04 -7.38 -8.46
C ALA A 44 18.53 -8.63 -7.72
N PHE A 45 17.51 -9.30 -8.28
CA PHE A 45 17.02 -10.57 -7.74
C PHE A 45 18.09 -11.66 -7.74
N LEU A 46 18.91 -11.75 -8.79
CA LEU A 46 20.01 -12.73 -8.87
C LEU A 46 21.12 -12.44 -7.86
N SER A 47 21.38 -11.16 -7.58
CA SER A 47 22.45 -10.70 -6.68
C SER A 47 22.00 -10.42 -5.24
N ASP A 48 20.73 -10.64 -4.90
CA ASP A 48 20.12 -10.27 -3.61
C ASP A 48 20.22 -8.77 -3.29
N ARG A 49 20.33 -7.91 -4.31
CA ARG A 49 20.37 -6.46 -4.13
C ARG A 49 18.98 -5.91 -3.87
N ASP A 50 18.82 -5.15 -2.80
CA ASP A 50 17.57 -4.44 -2.47
C ASP A 50 17.51 -3.07 -3.15
N ILE A 51 17.20 -3.05 -4.45
CA ILE A 51 17.08 -1.80 -5.23
C ILE A 51 16.00 -0.86 -4.68
N TRP A 52 14.94 -1.39 -4.11
CA TRP A 52 13.88 -0.57 -3.54
C TRP A 52 14.28 0.04 -2.21
N GLY A 53 14.99 -0.70 -1.36
CA GLY A 53 15.57 -0.16 -0.13
C GLY A 53 16.60 0.94 -0.42
N GLU A 54 17.45 0.77 -1.44
CA GLU A 54 18.39 1.80 -1.90
C GLU A 54 17.67 3.05 -2.41
N GLN A 55 16.60 2.88 -3.22
CA GLN A 55 15.80 4.02 -3.72
C GLN A 55 15.11 4.78 -2.58
N ILE A 56 14.49 4.06 -1.65
CA ILE A 56 13.84 4.65 -0.47
C ILE A 56 14.87 5.42 0.37
N ALA A 57 16.05 4.85 0.60
CA ALA A 57 17.10 5.51 1.35
C ALA A 57 17.54 6.82 0.67
N ALA A 58 17.69 6.82 -0.65
CA ALA A 58 18.02 8.01 -1.41
C ALA A 58 16.93 9.09 -1.35
N ASP A 59 15.65 8.71 -1.35
CA ASP A 59 14.53 9.64 -1.20
C ASP A 59 14.50 10.27 0.20
N ILE A 60 14.76 9.47 1.23
CA ILE A 60 14.85 9.94 2.63
C ILE A 60 16.03 10.90 2.80
N GLU A 61 17.18 10.63 2.20
CA GLU A 61 18.33 11.53 2.21
C GLU A 61 18.03 12.89 1.56
N GLN A 62 17.13 12.93 0.57
CA GLN A 62 16.62 14.15 -0.05
C GLN A 62 15.55 14.86 0.80
N GLY A 63 15.20 14.33 1.95
CA GLY A 63 14.24 14.89 2.90
C GLY A 63 12.79 14.49 2.65
N TYR A 64 12.53 13.50 1.78
CA TYR A 64 11.17 13.02 1.56
C TYR A 64 10.72 12.00 2.62
N LEU A 65 9.50 12.14 3.09
CA LEU A 65 8.75 11.00 3.60
C LEU A 65 8.35 10.14 2.40
N VAL A 66 8.48 8.83 2.51
CA VAL A 66 8.11 7.90 1.43
C VAL A 66 6.80 7.21 1.78
N ALA A 67 5.86 7.13 0.84
CA ALA A 67 4.62 6.39 0.99
C ALA A 67 4.35 5.50 -0.23
N PHE A 68 3.94 4.25 0.01
CA PHE A 68 3.40 3.35 -1.00
C PHE A 68 1.90 3.23 -0.76
N CYS A 69 1.09 3.54 -1.79
CA CYS A 69 -0.36 3.52 -1.70
C CYS A 69 -0.94 2.53 -2.70
N ASP A 70 -1.96 1.79 -2.26
CA ASP A 70 -2.73 0.89 -3.11
C ASP A 70 -4.20 0.87 -2.67
N GLY A 71 -5.09 0.54 -3.62
CA GLY A 71 -6.52 0.47 -3.42
C GLY A 71 -7.09 -0.90 -3.77
N SER A 72 -8.12 -1.31 -3.07
CA SER A 72 -8.84 -2.54 -3.37
C SER A 72 -10.35 -2.34 -3.36
N PHE A 73 -11.08 -3.23 -4.02
CA PHE A 73 -12.53 -3.18 -4.11
C PHE A 73 -13.15 -4.57 -4.05
N ASP A 74 -14.15 -4.74 -3.21
CA ASP A 74 -14.96 -5.95 -3.12
C ASP A 74 -16.39 -5.67 -3.63
N LYS A 75 -16.76 -6.34 -4.72
CA LYS A 75 -18.09 -6.20 -5.37
C LYS A 75 -19.21 -6.78 -4.53
N GLU A 76 -18.95 -7.87 -3.80
CA GLU A 76 -19.99 -8.53 -3.00
C GLU A 76 -20.34 -7.70 -1.76
N LEU A 77 -19.31 -7.11 -1.13
CA LEU A 77 -19.48 -6.25 0.03
C LEU A 77 -19.81 -4.81 -0.35
N ASN A 78 -19.68 -4.46 -1.63
CA ASN A 78 -19.85 -3.10 -2.11
C ASN A 78 -18.95 -2.11 -1.33
N ARG A 79 -17.68 -2.48 -1.14
CA ARG A 79 -16.70 -1.74 -0.34
C ARG A 79 -15.41 -1.51 -1.11
N TYR A 80 -14.87 -0.32 -0.94
CA TYR A 80 -13.49 -0.01 -1.32
C TYR A 80 -12.62 0.09 -0.07
N SER A 81 -11.33 -0.13 -0.23
CA SER A 81 -10.35 0.03 0.83
C SER A 81 -9.06 0.61 0.32
N TYR A 82 -8.24 1.08 1.23
CA TYR A 82 -6.89 1.54 0.96
C TYR A 82 -5.89 0.88 1.90
N GLY A 83 -4.65 0.75 1.42
CA GLY A 83 -3.47 0.42 2.18
C GLY A 83 -2.36 1.40 1.87
N VAL A 84 -1.65 1.84 2.90
CA VAL A 84 -0.49 2.74 2.79
C VAL A 84 0.62 2.21 3.66
N ILE A 85 1.85 2.21 3.14
CA ILE A 85 3.08 1.97 3.92
C ILE A 85 3.87 3.27 3.95
N ILE A 86 4.02 3.86 5.12
CA ILE A 86 4.81 5.08 5.34
C ILE A 86 6.22 4.69 5.79
N ILE A 87 7.25 5.28 5.18
CA ILE A 87 8.65 5.02 5.49
C ILE A 87 9.41 6.34 5.55
N GLY A 88 10.18 6.55 6.62
CA GLY A 88 11.03 7.72 6.77
C GLY A 88 11.17 8.17 8.22
N GLY A 89 12.27 8.82 8.55
CA GLY A 89 12.60 9.21 9.91
C GLY A 89 12.54 8.01 10.87
N ASP A 90 11.83 8.17 11.98
CA ASP A 90 11.64 7.10 12.98
C ASP A 90 10.45 6.18 12.65
N HIS A 91 9.84 6.34 11.47
CA HIS A 91 8.56 5.70 11.10
C HIS A 91 8.72 4.62 10.03
N THR A 92 9.77 3.87 10.05
CA THR A 92 10.01 2.79 9.07
C THR A 92 8.89 1.75 9.12
N GLY A 93 8.13 1.64 8.01
CA GLY A 93 7.09 0.64 7.85
C GLY A 93 5.78 0.89 8.60
N THR A 94 5.41 2.15 8.90
CA THR A 94 4.10 2.48 9.50
C THR A 94 2.95 2.19 8.52
N PRO A 95 2.05 1.25 8.84
CA PRO A 95 0.92 0.91 8.00
C PRO A 95 -0.30 1.79 8.30
N LEU A 96 -0.98 2.28 7.25
CA LEU A 96 -2.31 2.88 7.35
C LEU A 96 -3.27 2.10 6.48
N CYS A 97 -4.45 1.80 6.97
CA CYS A 97 -5.49 1.18 6.16
C CYS A 97 -6.89 1.58 6.62
N GLY A 98 -7.83 1.46 5.72
CA GLY A 98 -9.23 1.69 6.02
C GLY A 98 -10.12 1.29 4.86
N TYR A 99 -11.42 1.39 5.06
CA TYR A 99 -12.42 1.07 4.04
C TYR A 99 -13.59 2.05 4.06
N GLY A 100 -14.35 2.06 2.96
CA GLY A 100 -15.58 2.82 2.84
C GLY A 100 -16.58 2.16 1.91
N SER A 101 -17.83 2.63 1.98
CA SER A 101 -18.94 2.11 1.17
C SER A 101 -19.86 3.24 0.66
N ASN A 102 -19.31 4.46 0.52
CA ASN A 102 -20.09 5.59 0.05
C ASN A 102 -20.58 5.36 -1.39
N PRO A 103 -21.91 5.27 -1.63
CA PRO A 103 -22.47 4.97 -2.95
C PRO A 103 -22.04 5.96 -4.04
N LYS A 104 -21.73 7.20 -3.67
CA LYS A 104 -21.29 8.25 -4.59
C LYS A 104 -19.92 7.94 -5.21
N TYR A 105 -19.03 7.27 -4.48
CA TYR A 105 -17.64 7.00 -4.88
C TYR A 105 -17.39 5.56 -5.32
N ILE A 106 -18.26 4.65 -4.89
CA ILE A 106 -18.09 3.20 -5.10
C ILE A 106 -18.02 2.80 -6.58
N VAL A 107 -18.62 3.61 -7.46
CA VAL A 107 -18.59 3.43 -8.93
C VAL A 107 -17.17 3.49 -9.50
N SER A 108 -16.22 4.05 -8.75
CA SER A 108 -14.80 4.13 -9.14
C SER A 108 -14.00 2.89 -8.76
N ASN A 109 -14.63 1.86 -8.16
CA ASN A 109 -14.02 0.57 -7.77
C ASN A 109 -12.75 0.76 -6.91
N ASN A 110 -11.63 0.12 -7.28
CA ASN A 110 -10.35 0.23 -6.58
C ASN A 110 -9.75 1.65 -6.62
N ILE A 111 -10.03 2.43 -7.67
CA ILE A 111 -9.48 3.80 -7.83
C ILE A 111 -9.84 4.70 -6.64
N ILE A 112 -11.05 4.57 -6.07
CA ILE A 112 -11.40 5.35 -4.87
C ILE A 112 -10.57 4.93 -3.66
N GLY A 113 -10.18 3.67 -3.57
CA GLY A 113 -9.25 3.17 -2.54
C GLY A 113 -7.89 3.84 -2.67
N GLU A 114 -7.33 3.90 -3.89
CA GLU A 114 -6.06 4.58 -4.13
C GLU A 114 -6.13 6.08 -3.80
N ILE A 115 -7.22 6.77 -4.18
CA ILE A 115 -7.47 8.16 -3.80
C ILE A 115 -7.42 8.33 -2.27
N PHE A 116 -8.11 7.48 -1.51
CA PHE A 116 -8.08 7.56 -0.05
C PHE A 116 -6.72 7.17 0.54
N GLY A 117 -5.98 6.28 -0.11
CA GLY A 117 -4.59 5.97 0.25
C GLY A 117 -3.73 7.24 0.21
N VAL A 118 -3.77 7.97 -0.92
CA VAL A 118 -3.04 9.24 -1.08
C VAL A 118 -3.48 10.29 -0.07
N ILE A 119 -4.80 10.50 0.09
CA ILE A 119 -5.33 11.48 1.06
C ILE A 119 -4.82 11.18 2.47
N ASN A 120 -4.89 9.92 2.90
CA ASN A 120 -4.45 9.54 4.24
C ASN A 120 -2.93 9.62 4.41
N ALA A 121 -2.14 9.34 3.36
CA ALA A 121 -0.70 9.55 3.38
C ALA A 121 -0.35 11.03 3.56
N LEU A 122 -1.01 11.93 2.83
CA LEU A 122 -0.84 13.37 2.92
C LEU A 122 -1.25 13.92 4.28
N ASP A 123 -2.42 13.50 4.79
CA ASP A 123 -2.91 13.89 6.12
C ASP A 123 -1.95 13.48 7.22
N TRP A 124 -1.44 12.24 7.12
CA TRP A 124 -0.46 11.74 8.08
C TRP A 124 0.84 12.53 8.02
N ALA A 125 1.36 12.80 6.81
CA ALA A 125 2.58 13.57 6.62
C ALA A 125 2.49 14.98 7.22
N VAL A 126 1.43 15.73 6.88
CA VAL A 126 1.19 17.08 7.42
C VAL A 126 1.02 17.06 8.94
N SER A 127 0.23 16.11 9.47
CA SER A 127 -0.02 15.98 10.91
C SER A 127 1.24 15.63 11.71
N ASN A 128 2.23 15.03 11.07
CA ASN A 128 3.52 14.69 11.69
C ASN A 128 4.65 15.67 11.35
N GLY A 129 4.33 16.81 10.71
CA GLY A 129 5.26 17.91 10.47
C GLY A 129 6.24 17.67 9.33
N TYR A 130 5.92 16.79 8.39
CA TYR A 130 6.72 16.61 7.18
C TYR A 130 6.39 17.68 6.15
N GLU A 131 7.42 18.24 5.55
CA GLU A 131 7.32 19.27 4.50
C GLU A 131 7.36 18.68 3.09
N LYS A 132 7.83 17.43 2.94
CA LYS A 132 7.98 16.76 1.65
C LYS A 132 7.54 15.31 1.74
N ILE A 133 6.81 14.84 0.73
CA ILE A 133 6.43 13.44 0.60
C ILE A 133 6.59 12.95 -0.84
N LYS A 134 7.12 11.74 -1.00
CA LYS A 134 7.12 11.02 -2.27
C LYS A 134 6.15 9.85 -2.18
N ILE A 135 5.15 9.84 -3.08
CA ILE A 135 4.08 8.84 -3.10
C ILE A 135 4.29 7.92 -4.29
N TYR A 136 4.55 6.66 -4.00
CA TYR A 136 4.61 5.57 -4.97
C TYR A 136 3.22 4.96 -5.15
N HIS A 137 2.77 4.87 -6.40
CA HIS A 137 1.41 4.41 -6.76
C HIS A 137 1.40 3.76 -8.15
N ASP A 138 0.39 2.98 -8.49
CA ASP A 138 0.31 2.31 -9.80
C ASP A 138 -0.71 2.95 -10.76
N TYR A 139 -1.63 3.80 -10.27
CA TYR A 139 -2.65 4.43 -11.09
C TYR A 139 -2.31 5.89 -11.49
N GLU A 140 -2.02 6.13 -12.77
CA GLU A 140 -1.59 7.44 -13.28
C GLU A 140 -2.57 8.59 -13.01
N GLY A 141 -3.86 8.31 -12.89
CA GLY A 141 -4.87 9.34 -12.67
C GLY A 141 -4.62 10.16 -11.41
N LEU A 142 -3.97 9.59 -10.39
CA LEU A 142 -3.69 10.30 -9.12
C LEU A 142 -2.85 11.56 -9.33
N SER A 143 -1.79 11.50 -10.11
CA SER A 143 -0.96 12.67 -10.43
C SER A 143 -1.56 13.53 -11.55
N LYS A 144 -2.15 12.89 -12.59
CA LYS A 144 -2.62 13.59 -13.78
C LYS A 144 -3.88 14.42 -13.56
N TRP A 145 -4.72 14.06 -12.59
CA TRP A 145 -5.86 14.90 -12.19
C TRP A 145 -5.40 16.16 -11.46
N LEU A 146 -4.34 16.06 -10.66
CA LEU A 146 -3.81 17.21 -9.92
C LEU A 146 -3.02 18.15 -10.82
N SER A 147 -2.27 17.63 -11.81
CA SER A 147 -1.55 18.43 -12.78
C SER A 147 -2.46 19.07 -13.85
N GLY A 148 -3.72 18.63 -13.94
CA GLY A 148 -4.66 19.06 -14.99
C GLY A 148 -4.43 18.41 -16.36
N GLU A 149 -3.52 17.42 -16.48
CA GLU A 149 -3.36 16.65 -17.71
C GLU A 149 -4.61 15.82 -18.03
N TRP A 150 -5.29 15.34 -17.01
CA TRP A 150 -6.57 14.66 -17.14
C TRP A 150 -7.68 15.44 -16.47
N ASN A 151 -8.83 15.51 -17.11
CA ASN A 151 -10.04 16.06 -16.50
C ASN A 151 -10.56 15.14 -15.39
N ALA A 152 -10.78 15.69 -14.21
CA ALA A 152 -11.49 15.02 -13.13
C ALA A 152 -12.98 14.90 -13.48
N GLY A 153 -13.39 13.79 -14.11
CA GLY A 153 -14.75 13.59 -14.62
C GLY A 153 -15.72 12.98 -13.63
N THR A 154 -15.23 12.12 -12.73
CA THR A 154 -16.06 11.43 -11.73
C THR A 154 -16.17 12.21 -10.43
N ASP A 155 -17.18 11.89 -9.62
CA ASP A 155 -17.32 12.50 -8.29
C ASP A 155 -16.11 12.22 -7.38
N ALA A 156 -15.51 11.03 -7.52
CA ALA A 156 -14.31 10.66 -6.78
C ALA A 156 -13.10 11.51 -7.19
N SER A 157 -12.81 11.63 -8.50
CA SER A 157 -11.69 12.43 -8.99
C SER A 157 -11.87 13.93 -8.74
N LYS A 158 -13.11 14.45 -8.83
CA LYS A 158 -13.43 15.84 -8.46
C LYS A 158 -13.20 16.12 -6.99
N MET A 159 -13.68 15.23 -6.12
CA MET A 159 -13.47 15.33 -4.68
C MET A 159 -11.97 15.32 -4.34
N TYR A 160 -11.22 14.40 -4.95
CA TYR A 160 -9.78 14.27 -4.76
C TYR A 160 -9.02 15.55 -5.15
N ALA A 161 -9.23 16.03 -6.38
CA ALA A 161 -8.58 17.26 -6.87
C ALA A 161 -8.96 18.47 -6.01
N SER A 162 -10.25 18.65 -5.69
CA SER A 162 -10.70 19.75 -4.84
C SER A 162 -10.08 19.70 -3.46
N LEU A 163 -10.03 18.53 -2.82
CA LEU A 163 -9.43 18.34 -1.49
C LEU A 163 -7.94 18.62 -1.52
N TYR A 164 -7.22 18.11 -2.52
CA TYR A 164 -5.79 18.38 -2.67
C TYR A 164 -5.49 19.87 -2.77
N HIS A 165 -6.13 20.58 -3.71
CA HIS A 165 -5.90 22.01 -3.93
C HIS A 165 -6.31 22.89 -2.74
N THR A 166 -7.28 22.45 -1.92
CA THR A 166 -7.72 23.24 -0.77
C THR A 166 -6.94 22.97 0.51
N LYS A 167 -6.38 21.75 0.67
CA LYS A 167 -5.82 21.30 1.94
C LYS A 167 -4.30 21.05 1.89
N PHE A 168 -3.76 20.64 0.75
CA PHE A 168 -2.38 20.17 0.66
C PHE A 168 -1.50 21.02 -0.26
N GLU A 169 -2.06 21.61 -1.30
CA GLU A 169 -1.29 22.46 -2.22
C GLU A 169 -0.69 23.66 -1.49
N GLY A 170 0.64 23.82 -1.63
CA GLY A 170 1.38 24.85 -0.91
C GLY A 170 1.62 24.58 0.58
N VAL A 171 1.10 23.48 1.13
CA VAL A 171 1.33 23.06 2.52
C VAL A 171 2.44 22.01 2.60
N ILE A 172 2.48 21.08 1.65
CA ILE A 172 3.47 20.01 1.57
C ILE A 172 3.93 19.83 0.11
N ASP A 173 5.22 19.64 -0.08
CA ASP A 173 5.80 19.33 -1.40
C ASP A 173 5.56 17.85 -1.72
N VAL A 174 4.85 17.56 -2.81
CA VAL A 174 4.41 16.21 -3.17
C VAL A 174 5.01 15.77 -4.50
N VAL A 175 5.75 14.68 -4.48
CA VAL A 175 6.22 13.98 -5.68
C VAL A 175 5.45 12.68 -5.85
N PHE A 176 4.82 12.52 -7.01
CA PHE A 176 4.17 11.26 -7.39
C PHE A 176 5.11 10.43 -8.27
N GLU A 177 5.40 9.21 -7.85
CA GLU A 177 6.24 8.28 -8.60
C GLU A 177 5.43 7.04 -8.97
N LYS A 178 5.27 6.82 -10.28
CA LYS A 178 4.52 5.67 -10.75
C LYS A 178 5.35 4.40 -10.66
N VAL A 179 4.86 3.44 -9.90
CA VAL A 179 5.33 2.06 -9.95
C VAL A 179 4.42 1.24 -10.87
N LYS A 180 4.93 0.16 -11.39
CA LYS A 180 4.09 -0.76 -12.16
C LYS A 180 3.40 -1.71 -11.20
N GLY A 181 2.08 -1.76 -11.24
CA GLY A 181 1.29 -2.70 -10.46
C GLY A 181 1.76 -4.15 -10.67
N HIS A 182 1.81 -4.94 -9.61
CA HIS A 182 2.31 -6.33 -9.60
C HIS A 182 3.72 -6.49 -10.19
N SER A 183 4.61 -5.53 -9.92
CA SER A 183 5.97 -5.49 -10.45
C SER A 183 7.03 -6.08 -9.53
N ASN A 184 6.62 -6.85 -8.50
CA ASN A 184 7.54 -7.37 -7.48
C ASN A 184 8.20 -6.29 -6.60
N ASN A 185 7.59 -5.12 -6.49
CA ASN A 185 7.96 -4.13 -5.51
C ASN A 185 7.42 -4.57 -4.14
N PRO A 186 8.29 -4.95 -3.18
CA PRO A 186 7.83 -5.54 -1.92
C PRO A 186 7.02 -4.55 -1.07
N TYR A 187 7.20 -3.26 -1.26
CA TYR A 187 6.46 -2.22 -0.52
C TYR A 187 5.08 -1.98 -1.12
N ASN A 188 4.97 -1.98 -2.45
CA ASN A 188 3.67 -1.92 -3.12
C ASN A 188 2.85 -3.19 -2.85
N ASP A 189 3.50 -4.37 -2.87
CA ASP A 189 2.85 -5.64 -2.53
C ASP A 189 2.33 -5.63 -1.07
N LYS A 190 3.04 -4.97 -0.13
CA LYS A 190 2.56 -4.77 1.24
C LYS A 190 1.36 -3.82 1.31
N ALA A 191 1.38 -2.72 0.54
CA ALA A 191 0.24 -1.80 0.48
C ALA A 191 -1.01 -2.49 -0.09
N ASP A 192 -0.87 -3.28 -1.18
CA ASP A 192 -1.94 -4.10 -1.74
C ASP A 192 -2.50 -5.11 -0.73
N ALA A 193 -1.62 -5.86 -0.06
CA ALA A 193 -2.02 -6.82 0.98
C ALA A 193 -2.78 -6.12 2.13
N LEU A 194 -2.33 -4.93 2.51
CA LEU A 194 -2.96 -4.13 3.56
C LEU A 194 -4.34 -3.63 3.13
N ALA A 195 -4.48 -3.13 1.89
CA ALA A 195 -5.77 -2.74 1.32
C ALA A 195 -6.75 -3.92 1.30
N LYS A 196 -6.32 -5.09 0.82
CA LYS A 196 -7.14 -6.31 0.81
C LYS A 196 -7.53 -6.75 2.22
N SER A 197 -6.63 -6.65 3.19
CA SER A 197 -6.93 -7.02 4.58
C SER A 197 -8.02 -6.13 5.22
N ALA A 198 -8.12 -4.87 4.80
CA ALA A 198 -9.14 -3.95 5.26
C ALA A 198 -10.55 -4.27 4.72
N LEU A 199 -10.66 -5.06 3.63
CA LEU A 199 -11.92 -5.51 3.06
C LEU A 199 -12.50 -6.76 3.72
N VAL A 200 -11.74 -7.46 4.56
CA VAL A 200 -12.20 -8.70 5.20
C VAL A 200 -13.55 -8.45 5.88
N ASP A 201 -14.54 -9.25 5.49
CA ASP A 201 -15.88 -9.15 6.07
C ASP A 201 -15.88 -9.65 7.51
N ARG A 202 -15.83 -8.68 8.41
CA ARG A 202 -15.84 -8.92 9.85
C ARG A 202 -17.19 -9.41 10.34
N THR A 203 -18.28 -9.18 9.57
CA THR A 203 -19.62 -9.65 9.93
C THR A 203 -19.80 -11.15 9.68
N ARG A 204 -19.15 -11.71 8.64
CA ARG A 204 -19.14 -13.18 8.42
C ARG A 204 -18.39 -13.95 9.52
N MET A 205 -17.40 -13.32 10.15
CA MET A 205 -16.70 -13.91 11.30
C MET A 205 -17.48 -13.76 12.62
N ALA A 206 -18.37 -12.77 12.71
CA ALA A 206 -19.23 -12.52 13.87
C ALA A 206 -20.27 -13.64 14.13
N THR A 207 -20.55 -14.49 13.15
CA THR A 207 -21.48 -15.63 13.30
C THR A 207 -20.95 -16.75 14.18
N GLN A 208 -19.71 -16.67 14.68
CA GLN A 208 -19.10 -17.65 15.58
C GLN A 208 -18.91 -17.16 17.02
N GLY A 209 -19.57 -16.07 17.43
CA GLY A 209 -19.63 -15.62 18.82
C GLY A 209 -18.58 -14.57 19.25
N ASP A 210 -17.51 -14.36 18.50
CA ASP A 210 -16.54 -13.31 18.76
C ASP A 210 -16.68 -12.17 17.75
N HIS A 211 -16.94 -10.96 18.24
CA HIS A 211 -16.89 -9.75 17.44
C HIS A 211 -15.48 -9.15 17.48
N TRP A 212 -15.05 -8.55 16.39
CA TRP A 212 -13.76 -7.89 16.37
C TRP A 212 -13.70 -6.73 15.36
N PHE A 213 -12.81 -5.79 15.63
CA PHE A 213 -12.46 -4.72 14.71
C PHE A 213 -10.96 -4.44 14.79
N VAL A 214 -10.40 -3.80 13.77
CA VAL A 214 -9.01 -3.36 13.75
C VAL A 214 -9.01 -1.85 13.63
N LEU A 215 -8.26 -1.21 14.52
CA LEU A 215 -7.95 0.21 14.44
C LEU A 215 -6.47 0.35 14.08
N PRO A 216 -6.14 1.08 13.01
CA PRO A 216 -4.77 1.48 12.75
C PRO A 216 -4.32 2.40 13.88
N TYR A 217 -3.09 2.25 14.35
CA TYR A 217 -2.48 3.21 15.26
C TYR A 217 -1.26 3.85 14.59
N PHE A 218 -1.01 5.09 14.95
CA PHE A 218 -0.03 5.92 14.27
C PHE A 218 1.22 6.13 15.11
N LYS A 219 1.06 6.21 16.44
CA LYS A 219 2.15 6.32 17.41
C LYS A 219 1.87 5.41 18.61
N GLU A 220 2.92 5.00 19.31
CA GLU A 220 2.78 4.18 20.53
C GLU A 220 1.98 4.91 21.61
N SER A 221 2.07 6.25 21.69
CA SER A 221 1.24 7.08 22.58
C SER A 221 -0.25 6.96 22.25
N ASP A 222 -0.58 6.96 20.95
CA ASP A 222 -1.95 6.87 20.48
C ASP A 222 -2.52 5.48 20.73
N PHE A 223 -1.66 4.45 20.61
CA PHE A 223 -2.02 3.07 20.95
C PHE A 223 -2.49 2.95 22.39
N LYS A 224 -1.77 3.54 23.34
CA LYS A 224 -2.13 3.51 24.77
C LYS A 224 -3.48 4.20 25.02
N ALA A 225 -3.64 5.43 24.53
CA ALA A 225 -4.88 6.19 24.67
C ALA A 225 -6.06 5.46 24.00
N LEU A 226 -5.85 4.87 22.82
CA LEU A 226 -6.86 4.10 22.10
C LEU A 226 -7.27 2.84 22.85
N THR A 227 -6.31 2.10 23.41
CA THR A 227 -6.61 0.87 24.17
C THR A 227 -7.36 1.17 25.47
N GLU A 228 -7.02 2.26 26.16
CA GLU A 228 -7.73 2.72 27.35
C GLU A 228 -9.19 3.08 27.00
N LEU A 229 -9.39 3.90 25.94
CA LEU A 229 -10.73 4.31 25.48
C LEU A 229 -11.61 3.11 25.07
N VAL A 230 -11.03 2.16 24.31
CA VAL A 230 -11.77 0.97 23.87
C VAL A 230 -12.07 0.02 25.03
N SER A 231 -11.14 -0.14 25.97
CA SER A 231 -11.35 -1.00 27.15
C SER A 231 -12.42 -0.43 28.09
N GLU A 232 -12.53 0.91 28.17
CA GLU A 232 -13.59 1.57 28.92
C GLU A 232 -14.95 1.41 28.23
N ALA A 233 -14.99 1.58 26.91
CA ALA A 233 -16.22 1.49 26.11
C ALA A 233 -16.74 0.04 25.97
N ILE A 234 -15.84 -0.95 25.95
CA ILE A 234 -16.14 -2.37 25.74
C ILE A 234 -15.43 -3.20 26.82
N PRO A 235 -16.04 -3.34 28.02
CA PRO A 235 -15.46 -4.13 29.09
C PRO A 235 -15.17 -5.58 28.66
N GLY A 236 -13.97 -6.07 28.96
CA GLY A 236 -13.55 -7.44 28.60
C GLY A 236 -13.06 -7.60 27.16
N VAL A 237 -12.83 -6.51 26.42
CA VAL A 237 -12.20 -6.57 25.10
C VAL A 237 -10.79 -7.15 25.19
N SER A 238 -10.49 -8.11 24.31
CA SER A 238 -9.13 -8.62 24.11
C SER A 238 -8.42 -7.77 23.07
N ILE A 239 -7.18 -7.40 23.36
CA ILE A 239 -6.37 -6.51 22.53
C ILE A 239 -5.21 -7.31 21.94
N ASP A 240 -5.13 -7.40 20.61
CA ASP A 240 -4.10 -8.12 19.89
C ASP A 240 -3.38 -7.16 18.91
N LYS A 241 -2.16 -6.77 19.30
CA LYS A 241 -1.31 -5.89 18.50
C LYS A 241 -0.81 -6.65 17.28
N LYS A 242 -1.12 -6.18 16.09
CA LYS A 242 -0.69 -6.72 14.80
C LYS A 242 0.25 -5.76 14.09
N GLU A 243 1.02 -6.26 13.15
CA GLU A 243 1.92 -5.47 12.32
C GLU A 243 1.23 -4.34 11.54
N TYR A 244 -0.06 -4.52 11.20
CA TYR A 244 -0.89 -3.59 10.43
C TYR A 244 -1.92 -2.82 11.27
N GLY A 245 -1.87 -2.89 12.59
CA GLY A 245 -2.82 -2.22 13.50
C GLY A 245 -3.15 -3.08 14.72
N THR A 246 -4.06 -2.59 15.55
CA THR A 246 -4.50 -3.30 16.73
C THR A 246 -5.86 -3.95 16.50
N LYS A 247 -5.92 -5.26 16.70
CA LYS A 247 -7.15 -6.03 16.68
C LYS A 247 -7.78 -6.04 18.06
N PHE A 248 -9.03 -5.59 18.15
CA PHE A 248 -9.87 -5.66 19.34
C PHE A 248 -10.90 -6.78 19.15
N VAL A 249 -10.97 -7.69 20.10
CA VAL A 249 -11.92 -8.82 20.10
C VAL A 249 -12.80 -8.72 21.32
N TYR A 250 -14.13 -8.79 21.14
CA TYR A 250 -15.11 -8.73 22.22
C TYR A 250 -16.23 -9.76 21.97
N ARG A 251 -16.90 -10.15 23.02
CA ARG A 251 -18.02 -11.11 23.02
C ARG A 251 -19.34 -10.45 23.35
#